data_4e494978dd9dafd3ba099783b67ff7e2
#
_entry.id   4e494978dd9dafd3ba099783b67ff7e2
#
_cell.length_a   1.000
_cell.length_b   1.000
_cell.length_c   1.000
_cell.angle_alpha   90.00
_cell.angle_beta   90.00
_cell.angle_gamma   90.00
#
_symmetry.space_group_name_H-M   'P 1'
#
loop_
_entity.id
_entity.type
_entity.pdbx_description
1 polymer ?
#
loop_
_entity_poly.entity_id
_entity_poly.type
_entity_poly.pdbx_seq_one_letter_code
_entity_poly.pdbx_strand_id
1 'polypeptide(L)'
;MQDGRGPSGVLVCAMFCFCHLFSHPVPAMQLLSAKRPGSGLWPSHRRYIGYVCSMVSEKPNLPHSKPLVIKALTMSPVPCFNKQRSGCRPFCDVLIGETKIFTTAQEYERMREHRIQEGKVIFPLGVSVHGDVVFSVYHMRSTIGGRLQAKVCSSDSSSRIYHSNYKHSTGTSNLLKTFS
;
A
#
# COMPACT_ATOMS: atom_id res chain seq x y z
N MET A 1 -16.54 16.89 -4.34
CA MET A 1 -16.00 17.74 -5.41
C MET A 1 -14.48 17.76 -5.28
N GLN A 2 -13.76 17.33 -6.31
CA GLN A 2 -12.31 17.49 -6.34
C GLN A 2 -12.02 18.93 -6.74
N ASP A 3 -11.43 19.69 -5.85
CA ASP A 3 -11.11 21.11 -6.05
C ASP A 3 -9.86 21.35 -6.93
N GLY A 4 -9.31 20.30 -7.53
CA GLY A 4 -8.10 20.34 -8.38
C GLY A 4 -6.79 20.67 -7.63
N ARG A 5 -6.84 20.97 -6.34
CA ARG A 5 -5.66 21.39 -5.56
C ARG A 5 -4.62 20.32 -5.40
N GLY A 6 -5.06 19.10 -5.12
CA GLY A 6 -4.17 17.94 -4.96
C GLY A 6 -3.40 17.60 -6.25
N PRO A 7 -4.08 17.32 -7.38
CA PRO A 7 -3.42 17.03 -8.65
C PRO A 7 -2.50 18.15 -9.16
N SER A 8 -2.93 19.42 -9.04
CA SER A 8 -2.08 20.56 -9.41
C SER A 8 -0.83 20.66 -8.54
N GLY A 9 -0.96 20.37 -7.24
CA GLY A 9 0.18 20.31 -6.31
C GLY A 9 1.18 19.22 -6.67
N VAL A 10 0.71 18.04 -7.09
CA VAL A 10 1.57 16.95 -7.58
C VAL A 10 2.35 17.40 -8.82
N LEU A 11 1.66 18.00 -9.81
CA LEU A 11 2.29 18.45 -11.04
C LEU A 11 3.38 19.50 -10.77
N VAL A 12 3.09 20.50 -9.94
CA VAL A 12 4.05 21.57 -9.60
C VAL A 12 5.27 20.99 -8.88
N CYS A 13 5.07 20.14 -7.87
CA CYS A 13 6.18 19.52 -7.15
C CYS A 13 7.00 18.59 -8.06
N ALA A 14 6.34 17.80 -8.91
CA ALA A 14 7.01 16.94 -9.88
C ALA A 14 7.84 17.75 -10.88
N MET A 15 7.30 18.89 -11.37
CA MET A 15 8.02 19.81 -12.25
C MET A 15 9.25 20.42 -11.58
N PHE A 16 9.17 20.81 -10.32
CA PHE A 16 10.33 21.30 -9.57
C PHE A 16 11.44 20.26 -9.46
N CYS A 17 11.08 19.00 -9.22
CA CYS A 17 12.06 17.91 -9.21
C CYS A 17 12.59 17.60 -10.61
N PHE A 18 11.73 17.59 -11.63
CA PHE A 18 12.11 17.35 -13.03
C PHE A 18 13.09 18.40 -13.54
N CYS A 19 12.88 19.68 -13.21
CA CYS A 19 13.76 20.78 -13.55
C CYS A 19 15.00 20.87 -12.64
N HIS A 20 15.26 19.88 -11.78
CA HIS A 20 16.37 19.85 -10.83
C HIS A 20 16.44 21.05 -9.86
N LEU A 21 15.31 21.76 -9.63
CA LEU A 21 15.24 22.79 -8.59
C LEU A 21 15.33 22.20 -7.19
N PHE A 22 14.88 20.96 -7.03
CA PHE A 22 15.01 20.16 -5.81
C PHE A 22 15.42 18.74 -6.16
N SER A 23 16.43 18.23 -5.47
CA SER A 23 16.89 16.82 -5.60
C SER A 23 15.98 15.83 -4.88
N HIS A 24 15.10 16.30 -3.97
CA HIS A 24 14.20 15.47 -3.18
C HIS A 24 12.79 16.02 -3.15
N PRO A 25 11.75 15.16 -3.01
CA PRO A 25 10.36 15.61 -3.01
C PRO A 25 9.99 16.47 -1.80
N VAL A 26 10.63 16.29 -0.64
CA VAL A 26 10.26 16.96 0.61
C VAL A 26 10.39 18.48 0.52
N PRO A 27 11.52 19.08 0.07
CA PRO A 27 11.62 20.52 -0.07
C PRO A 27 10.62 21.11 -1.07
N ALA A 28 10.34 20.43 -2.18
CA ALA A 28 9.34 20.86 -3.16
C ALA A 28 7.93 20.92 -2.52
N MET A 29 7.57 19.91 -1.73
CA MET A 29 6.29 19.87 -1.02
C MET A 29 6.20 20.93 0.09
N GLN A 30 7.30 21.19 0.81
CA GLN A 30 7.37 22.25 1.82
C GLN A 30 7.16 23.63 1.20
N LEU A 31 7.85 23.92 0.06
CA LEU A 31 7.66 25.17 -0.67
C LEU A 31 6.20 25.33 -1.12
N LEU A 32 5.60 24.28 -1.70
CA LEU A 32 4.21 24.31 -2.10
C LEU A 32 3.29 24.61 -0.92
N SER A 33 3.49 23.94 0.22
CA SER A 33 2.68 24.13 1.43
C SER A 33 2.82 25.53 2.02
N ALA A 34 4.01 26.13 1.96
CA ALA A 34 4.26 27.49 2.40
C ALA A 34 3.57 28.52 1.50
N LYS A 35 3.57 28.31 0.18
CA LYS A 35 2.95 29.19 -0.80
C LYS A 35 1.45 28.99 -0.95
N ARG A 36 0.95 27.77 -0.74
CA ARG A 36 -0.47 27.40 -0.84
C ARG A 36 -0.87 26.51 0.34
N PRO A 37 -1.19 27.07 1.50
CA PRO A 37 -1.70 26.32 2.64
C PRO A 37 -2.95 25.52 2.24
N GLY A 38 -3.06 24.28 2.74
CA GLY A 38 -4.19 23.41 2.44
C GLY A 38 -4.12 22.72 1.07
N SER A 39 -2.96 22.66 0.43
CA SER A 39 -2.75 21.94 -0.86
C SER A 39 -3.04 20.44 -0.82
N GLY A 40 -3.21 19.85 0.38
CA GLY A 40 -3.80 18.52 0.58
C GLY A 40 -3.09 17.38 -0.16
N LEU A 41 -1.75 17.31 -0.09
CA LEU A 41 -1.01 16.21 -0.72
C LEU A 41 -1.20 14.91 0.06
N TRP A 42 -1.89 13.97 -0.55
CA TRP A 42 -2.13 12.61 -0.02
C TRP A 42 -0.83 11.77 -0.04
N PRO A 43 -0.73 10.72 0.77
CA PRO A 43 0.43 9.83 0.75
C PRO A 43 0.78 9.27 -0.62
N SER A 44 -0.23 8.95 -1.45
CA SER A 44 -0.04 8.54 -2.85
C SER A 44 0.64 9.64 -3.69
N HIS A 45 0.20 10.89 -3.56
CA HIS A 45 0.79 12.02 -4.26
C HIS A 45 2.28 12.19 -3.93
N ARG A 46 2.65 12.05 -2.65
CA ARG A 46 4.06 12.11 -2.22
C ARG A 46 4.89 11.01 -2.85
N ARG A 47 4.34 9.79 -2.97
CA ARG A 47 5.04 8.69 -3.65
C ARG A 47 5.30 8.99 -5.12
N TYR A 48 4.30 9.49 -5.85
CA TYR A 48 4.46 9.80 -7.28
C TYR A 48 5.48 10.92 -7.52
N ILE A 49 5.50 11.96 -6.69
CA ILE A 49 6.55 12.99 -6.74
C ILE A 49 7.93 12.35 -6.50
N GLY A 50 8.03 11.43 -5.51
CA GLY A 50 9.25 10.68 -5.24
C GLY A 50 9.71 9.81 -6.42
N TYR A 51 8.77 9.23 -7.18
CA TYR A 51 9.12 8.47 -8.40
C TYR A 51 9.70 9.37 -9.47
N VAL A 52 9.14 10.57 -9.69
CA VAL A 52 9.70 11.54 -10.64
C VAL A 52 11.12 11.94 -10.21
N CYS A 53 11.36 12.24 -8.94
CA CYS A 53 12.71 12.52 -8.44
C CYS A 53 13.68 11.37 -8.72
N SER A 54 13.23 10.12 -8.51
CA SER A 54 14.07 8.94 -8.78
C SER A 54 14.36 8.73 -10.26
N MET A 55 13.43 9.09 -11.14
CA MET A 55 13.61 8.98 -12.59
C MET A 55 14.59 10.01 -13.15
N VAL A 56 14.68 11.20 -12.54
CA VAL A 56 15.54 12.30 -13.00
C VAL A 56 16.84 12.43 -12.20
N SER A 57 17.09 11.52 -11.25
CA SER A 57 18.34 11.51 -10.45
C SER A 57 19.54 11.11 -11.30
N GLU A 58 20.74 11.36 -10.78
CA GLU A 58 22.00 10.95 -11.44
C GLU A 58 22.09 9.46 -11.75
N LYS A 59 21.42 8.64 -10.93
CA LYS A 59 21.23 7.20 -11.15
C LYS A 59 19.75 6.92 -11.37
N PRO A 60 19.23 7.10 -12.60
CA PRO A 60 17.81 7.00 -12.87
C PRO A 60 17.26 5.62 -12.53
N ASN A 61 16.15 5.60 -11.80
CA ASN A 61 15.40 4.38 -11.53
C ASN A 61 14.12 4.41 -12.35
N LEU A 62 14.22 3.81 -13.55
CA LEU A 62 13.10 3.81 -14.50
C LEU A 62 12.14 2.64 -14.25
N PRO A 63 10.86 2.85 -14.53
CA PRO A 63 9.87 1.76 -14.53
C PRO A 63 10.28 0.64 -15.50
N HIS A 64 10.00 -0.60 -15.14
CA HIS A 64 10.22 -1.75 -16.01
C HIS A 64 9.00 -2.67 -16.03
N SER A 65 8.79 -3.36 -17.15
CA SER A 65 7.68 -4.30 -17.34
C SER A 65 7.95 -5.72 -16.84
N LYS A 66 9.13 -5.97 -16.25
CA LYS A 66 9.49 -7.30 -15.74
C LYS A 66 8.58 -7.67 -14.56
N PRO A 67 8.03 -8.90 -14.52
CA PRO A 67 7.23 -9.34 -13.39
C PRO A 67 8.05 -9.41 -12.11
N LEU A 68 7.38 -9.14 -11.00
CA LEU A 68 7.95 -9.23 -9.65
C LEU A 68 7.23 -10.32 -8.87
N VAL A 69 7.97 -11.13 -8.12
CA VAL A 69 7.36 -12.11 -7.21
C VAL A 69 7.21 -11.49 -5.83
N ILE A 70 5.96 -11.37 -5.38
CA ILE A 70 5.65 -10.91 -4.02
C ILE A 70 5.60 -12.13 -3.12
N LYS A 71 6.61 -12.32 -2.28
CA LYS A 71 6.70 -13.51 -1.42
C LYS A 71 5.75 -13.45 -0.24
N ALA A 72 5.64 -12.31 0.40
CA ALA A 72 4.78 -12.13 1.57
C ALA A 72 4.34 -10.68 1.75
N LEU A 73 3.19 -10.51 2.42
CA LEU A 73 2.72 -9.24 2.95
C LEU A 73 2.76 -9.33 4.48
N THR A 74 3.31 -8.31 5.14
CA THR A 74 3.32 -8.21 6.60
C THR A 74 2.44 -7.06 7.05
N MET A 75 1.54 -7.32 7.98
CA MET A 75 0.68 -6.32 8.63
C MET A 75 1.11 -6.17 10.09
N SER A 76 1.40 -4.95 10.52
CA SER A 76 1.77 -4.61 11.91
C SER A 76 1.22 -3.23 12.25
N PRO A 77 0.66 -3.03 13.44
CA PRO A 77 0.34 -4.03 14.47
C PRO A 77 -0.84 -4.93 14.11
N VAL A 78 -1.09 -5.97 14.92
CA VAL A 78 -2.26 -6.83 14.76
C VAL A 78 -3.52 -6.05 15.15
N PRO A 79 -4.53 -5.89 14.26
CA PRO A 79 -5.76 -5.16 14.57
C PRO A 79 -6.66 -5.91 15.57
N CYS A 80 -7.41 -5.12 16.36
CA CYS A 80 -8.33 -5.62 17.41
C CYS A 80 -9.77 -5.71 16.89
N PHE A 81 -10.04 -6.61 15.94
CA PHE A 81 -11.37 -6.70 15.31
C PHE A 81 -12.26 -7.82 15.83
N ASN A 82 -11.75 -8.74 16.62
CA ASN A 82 -12.58 -9.73 17.27
C ASN A 82 -13.47 -9.12 18.38
N LYS A 83 -14.50 -9.85 18.81
CA LYS A 83 -15.43 -9.37 19.86
C LYS A 83 -14.73 -9.01 21.18
N GLN A 84 -13.65 -9.69 21.49
CA GLN A 84 -12.87 -9.50 22.72
C GLN A 84 -11.80 -8.41 22.59
N ARG A 85 -11.68 -7.78 21.42
CA ARG A 85 -10.64 -6.77 21.09
C ARG A 85 -9.21 -7.25 21.37
N SER A 86 -8.95 -8.54 21.25
CA SER A 86 -7.67 -9.17 21.53
C SER A 86 -6.87 -9.56 20.28
N GLY A 87 -7.48 -9.44 19.09
CA GLY A 87 -6.85 -9.80 17.83
C GLY A 87 -7.81 -9.84 16.65
N CYS A 88 -7.43 -10.58 15.61
CA CYS A 88 -8.22 -10.74 14.38
C CYS A 88 -7.98 -12.08 13.69
N ARG A 89 -8.88 -12.47 12.78
CA ARG A 89 -8.72 -13.57 11.81
C ARG A 89 -8.59 -12.96 10.41
N PRO A 90 -7.39 -12.55 10.00
CA PRO A 90 -7.22 -11.79 8.78
C PRO A 90 -6.98 -12.68 7.58
N PHE A 91 -7.42 -12.23 6.40
CA PHE A 91 -7.00 -12.76 5.11
C PHE A 91 -6.73 -11.62 4.14
N CYS A 92 -5.97 -11.91 3.11
CA CYS A 92 -5.55 -10.95 2.11
C CYS A 92 -5.98 -11.41 0.72
N ASP A 93 -6.58 -10.51 -0.04
CA ASP A 93 -6.83 -10.64 -1.47
C ASP A 93 -5.80 -9.81 -2.24
N VAL A 94 -5.31 -10.36 -3.34
CA VAL A 94 -4.41 -9.66 -4.28
C VAL A 94 -5.17 -9.43 -5.58
N LEU A 95 -5.22 -8.18 -6.03
CA LEU A 95 -5.95 -7.77 -7.22
C LEU A 95 -5.02 -7.04 -8.20
N ILE A 96 -5.26 -7.27 -9.49
CA ILE A 96 -4.71 -6.48 -10.61
C ILE A 96 -5.92 -5.86 -11.32
N GLY A 97 -6.00 -4.53 -11.31
CA GLY A 97 -7.22 -3.83 -11.69
C GLY A 97 -8.38 -4.26 -10.79
N GLU A 98 -9.46 -4.76 -11.39
CA GLU A 98 -10.64 -5.27 -10.67
C GLU A 98 -10.61 -6.80 -10.47
N THR A 99 -9.63 -7.48 -11.06
CA THR A 99 -9.54 -8.94 -11.02
C THR A 99 -8.77 -9.41 -9.80
N LYS A 100 -9.39 -10.27 -9.00
CA LYS A 100 -8.72 -10.95 -7.90
C LYS A 100 -7.90 -12.13 -8.45
N ILE A 101 -6.58 -12.05 -8.29
CA ILE A 101 -5.63 -13.05 -8.79
C ILE A 101 -5.20 -14.06 -7.73
N PHE A 102 -5.33 -13.70 -6.45
CA PHE A 102 -4.93 -14.57 -5.35
C PHE A 102 -5.70 -14.20 -4.06
N THR A 103 -5.92 -15.19 -3.21
CA THR A 103 -6.50 -14.98 -1.87
C THR A 103 -5.86 -15.92 -0.85
N THR A 104 -5.69 -15.45 0.37
CA THR A 104 -5.32 -16.28 1.52
C THR A 104 -6.53 -16.70 2.34
N ALA A 105 -7.76 -16.41 1.88
CA ALA A 105 -8.98 -16.80 2.56
C ALA A 105 -9.12 -18.33 2.61
N GLN A 106 -9.51 -18.85 3.76
CA GLN A 106 -9.83 -20.24 4.01
C GLN A 106 -11.19 -20.34 4.68
N GLU A 107 -11.68 -21.55 4.91
CA GLU A 107 -12.83 -21.79 5.78
C GLU A 107 -12.56 -21.19 7.17
N TYR A 108 -13.59 -20.60 7.79
CA TYR A 108 -13.46 -19.88 9.06
C TYR A 108 -12.75 -20.67 10.14
N GLU A 109 -13.02 -21.97 10.22
CA GLU A 109 -12.47 -22.87 11.24
C GLU A 109 -11.00 -23.16 11.05
N ARG A 110 -10.53 -23.12 9.80
CA ARG A 110 -9.11 -23.31 9.43
C ARG A 110 -8.30 -22.02 9.52
N MET A 111 -8.97 -20.86 9.58
CA MET A 111 -8.29 -19.57 9.68
C MET A 111 -7.76 -19.36 11.09
N ARG A 112 -6.45 -19.13 11.18
CA ARG A 112 -5.79 -18.80 12.44
C ARG A 112 -6.26 -17.44 12.96
N GLU A 113 -6.53 -17.37 14.26
CA GLU A 113 -6.68 -16.12 14.99
C GLU A 113 -5.31 -15.61 15.42
N HIS A 114 -5.01 -14.36 15.05
CA HIS A 114 -3.80 -13.66 15.45
C HIS A 114 -4.11 -12.72 16.60
N ARG A 115 -3.28 -12.79 17.66
CA ARG A 115 -3.42 -11.97 18.86
C ARG A 115 -2.52 -10.74 18.78
N ILE A 116 -2.87 -9.69 19.51
CA ILE A 116 -2.10 -8.43 19.57
C ILE A 116 -0.65 -8.70 19.99
N GLN A 117 -0.42 -9.63 20.93
CA GLN A 117 0.89 -9.98 21.46
C GLN A 117 1.84 -10.52 20.39
N GLU A 118 1.31 -11.03 19.27
CA GLU A 118 2.13 -11.50 18.13
C GLU A 118 2.80 -10.33 17.40
N GLY A 119 2.33 -9.09 17.58
CA GLY A 119 2.88 -7.87 17.03
C GLY A 119 2.69 -7.72 15.52
N LYS A 120 2.63 -8.81 14.78
CA LYS A 120 2.50 -8.81 13.30
C LYS A 120 1.79 -10.04 12.77
N VAL A 121 1.19 -9.89 11.58
CA VAL A 121 0.66 -11.00 10.76
C VAL A 121 1.45 -11.06 9.46
N ILE A 122 1.84 -12.25 9.04
CA ILE A 122 2.52 -12.49 7.76
C ILE A 122 1.59 -13.32 6.87
N PHE A 123 1.29 -12.79 5.69
CA PHE A 123 0.55 -13.48 4.64
C PHE A 123 1.54 -14.01 3.61
N PRO A 124 1.81 -15.32 3.52
CA PRO A 124 2.60 -15.88 2.44
C PRO A 124 1.79 -15.78 1.14
N LEU A 125 2.37 -15.22 0.10
CA LEU A 125 1.68 -14.97 -1.17
C LEU A 125 2.30 -15.77 -2.32
N GLY A 126 3.60 -15.62 -2.61
CA GLY A 126 4.27 -16.32 -3.71
C GLY A 126 3.73 -15.95 -5.09
N VAL A 127 3.17 -14.76 -5.27
CA VAL A 127 2.43 -14.34 -6.48
C VAL A 127 3.30 -13.51 -7.39
N SER A 128 3.34 -13.86 -8.68
CA SER A 128 3.99 -13.06 -9.71
C SER A 128 3.04 -11.98 -10.23
N VAL A 129 3.50 -10.73 -10.22
CA VAL A 129 2.69 -9.57 -10.58
C VAL A 129 3.49 -8.59 -11.44
N HIS A 130 2.77 -7.77 -12.22
CA HIS A 130 3.34 -6.65 -12.97
C HIS A 130 2.36 -5.47 -12.93
N GLY A 131 2.88 -4.25 -13.03
CA GLY A 131 2.08 -3.04 -12.95
C GLY A 131 1.53 -2.77 -11.55
N ASP A 132 0.36 -2.14 -11.48
CA ASP A 132 -0.29 -1.75 -10.23
C ASP A 132 -1.00 -2.94 -9.59
N VAL A 133 -0.71 -3.17 -8.32
CA VAL A 133 -1.28 -4.26 -7.52
C VAL A 133 -1.98 -3.70 -6.30
N VAL A 134 -3.17 -4.20 -6.03
CA VAL A 134 -3.97 -3.83 -4.85
C VAL A 134 -4.00 -5.00 -3.88
N PHE A 135 -3.64 -4.75 -2.63
CA PHE A 135 -3.82 -5.67 -1.51
C PHE A 135 -5.02 -5.23 -0.69
N SER A 136 -5.99 -6.12 -0.51
CA SER A 136 -7.13 -5.88 0.36
C SER A 136 -7.08 -6.86 1.52
N VAL A 137 -6.95 -6.34 2.73
CA VAL A 137 -6.91 -7.16 3.95
C VAL A 137 -8.25 -7.08 4.66
N TYR A 138 -8.79 -8.24 5.02
CA TYR A 138 -10.10 -8.39 5.62
C TYR A 138 -10.01 -9.13 6.94
N HIS A 139 -10.96 -8.88 7.82
CA HIS A 139 -11.20 -9.68 9.02
C HIS A 139 -12.42 -10.58 8.82
N MET A 140 -12.26 -11.87 9.02
CA MET A 140 -13.34 -12.85 8.95
C MET A 140 -14.09 -12.92 10.27
N ARG A 141 -15.41 -12.83 10.22
CA ARG A 141 -16.32 -12.98 11.37
C ARG A 141 -17.26 -14.14 11.13
N SER A 142 -17.50 -14.93 12.17
CA SER A 142 -18.65 -15.81 12.24
C SER A 142 -19.86 -15.01 12.75
N THR A 143 -20.96 -15.06 12.02
CA THR A 143 -22.26 -14.51 12.46
C THR A 143 -23.20 -15.62 12.92
N ILE A 144 -24.14 -15.28 13.80
CA ILE A 144 -25.23 -16.19 14.20
C ILE A 144 -26.00 -16.55 12.92
N GLY A 145 -26.09 -17.84 12.58
CA GLY A 145 -26.69 -18.32 11.32
C GLY A 145 -25.68 -18.75 10.24
N GLY A 146 -24.39 -18.86 10.56
CA GLY A 146 -23.35 -19.46 9.68
C GLY A 146 -22.93 -18.58 8.51
N ARG A 147 -23.41 -17.34 8.41
CA ARG A 147 -22.92 -16.40 7.37
C ARG A 147 -21.56 -15.84 7.76
N LEU A 148 -20.57 -16.06 6.91
CA LEU A 148 -19.25 -15.45 7.04
C LEU A 148 -19.29 -14.02 6.54
N GLN A 149 -18.81 -13.10 7.35
CA GLN A 149 -18.76 -11.68 6.99
C GLN A 149 -17.30 -11.20 6.99
N ALA A 150 -16.86 -10.67 5.85
CA ALA A 150 -15.56 -10.05 5.71
C ALA A 150 -15.67 -8.54 5.96
N LYS A 151 -14.82 -7.99 6.82
CA LYS A 151 -14.70 -6.57 7.07
C LYS A 151 -13.29 -6.12 6.73
N VAL A 152 -13.15 -5.03 5.96
CA VAL A 152 -11.84 -4.47 5.61
C VAL A 152 -11.09 -4.06 6.87
N CYS A 153 -9.85 -4.51 6.98
CA CYS A 153 -8.93 -4.13 8.05
C CYS A 153 -8.28 -2.77 7.71
N SER A 154 -9.06 -1.70 7.73
CA SER A 154 -8.53 -0.34 7.62
C SER A 154 -9.04 0.49 8.78
N SER A 155 -8.18 1.29 9.38
CA SER A 155 -8.54 2.29 10.38
C SER A 155 -9.27 3.48 9.75
N ASP A 156 -9.16 3.66 8.42
CA ASP A 156 -9.86 4.68 7.64
C ASP A 156 -10.49 4.08 6.39
N SER A 157 -11.67 4.54 6.06
CA SER A 157 -12.59 4.03 5.06
C SER A 157 -12.14 4.09 3.58
N SER A 158 -10.85 4.22 3.30
CA SER A 158 -10.31 4.31 1.93
C SER A 158 -8.93 3.71 1.73
N SER A 159 -8.48 2.78 2.57
CA SER A 159 -7.17 2.16 2.41
C SER A 159 -7.18 1.04 1.37
N ARG A 160 -7.33 1.39 0.11
CA ARG A 160 -6.77 0.58 -0.98
C ARG A 160 -5.26 0.81 -0.94
N ILE A 161 -4.51 -0.19 -0.53
CA ILE A 161 -3.06 -0.09 -0.45
C ILE A 161 -2.53 -0.33 -1.87
N TYR A 162 -2.34 0.74 -2.60
CA TYR A 162 -1.66 0.69 -3.90
C TYR A 162 -0.18 0.51 -3.66
N HIS A 163 0.40 -0.49 -4.29
CA HIS A 163 1.81 -0.69 -4.24
C HIS A 163 2.39 -0.96 -5.61
N SER A 164 2.95 0.06 -6.21
CA SER A 164 3.97 -0.12 -7.23
C SER A 164 5.34 0.04 -6.57
N ASN A 165 6.17 -0.98 -6.64
CA ASN A 165 7.54 -0.91 -6.17
C ASN A 165 8.48 -0.97 -7.33
N TYR A 166 9.14 0.13 -7.54
CA TYR A 166 10.36 0.16 -8.32
C TYR A 166 11.55 0.33 -7.37
N LYS A 167 12.12 -0.79 -6.92
CA LYS A 167 13.49 -0.81 -6.42
C LYS A 167 14.29 -1.72 -7.34
N HIS A 168 15.21 -1.11 -8.06
CA HIS A 168 16.28 -1.83 -8.73
C HIS A 168 17.14 -2.50 -7.67
N SER A 169 17.10 -3.82 -7.60
CA SER A 169 18.21 -4.60 -7.12
C SER A 169 18.45 -5.69 -8.16
N THR A 170 19.63 -5.69 -8.72
CA THR A 170 20.22 -6.81 -9.46
C THR A 170 20.22 -8.03 -8.54
N GLY A 171 19.34 -8.95 -8.78
CA GLY A 171 19.15 -10.15 -7.96
C GLY A 171 17.71 -10.27 -7.48
N THR A 172 17.21 -11.47 -7.45
CA THR A 172 15.87 -11.88 -6.97
C THR A 172 15.43 -11.07 -5.75
N SER A 173 14.69 -10.00 -5.97
CA SER A 173 14.30 -9.08 -4.92
C SER A 173 13.17 -9.68 -4.09
N ASN A 174 13.52 -10.13 -2.90
CA ASN A 174 12.58 -10.51 -1.86
C ASN A 174 11.91 -9.25 -1.31
N LEU A 175 10.69 -8.97 -1.72
CA LEU A 175 9.94 -7.84 -1.18
C LEU A 175 9.19 -8.28 0.07
N LEU A 176 9.79 -8.03 1.22
CA LEU A 176 9.09 -7.95 2.50
C LEU A 176 8.64 -6.49 2.68
N LYS A 177 7.34 -6.23 2.77
CA LYS A 177 6.84 -4.93 3.16
C LYS A 177 6.10 -4.99 4.48
N THR A 178 6.55 -4.11 5.35
CA THR A 178 5.92 -3.84 6.64
C THR A 178 5.04 -2.59 6.48
N PHE A 179 3.79 -2.71 6.86
CA PHE A 179 2.87 -1.58 7.00
C PHE A 179 2.70 -1.30 8.50
N SER A 180 2.92 -0.09 8.89
CA SER A 180 2.62 0.46 10.21
C SER A 180 1.47 1.44 10.12
#